data_f03839fa8a35be486e9403f97773f141
#
_entry.id   f03839fa8a35be486e9403f97773f141
#
_cell.length_a   1.000
_cell.length_b   1.000
_cell.length_c   1.000
_cell.angle_alpha   90.00
_cell.angle_beta   90.00
_cell.angle_gamma   90.00
#
_symmetry.space_group_name_H-M   'P 1'
#
loop_
_entity.id
_entity.type
_entity.pdbx_description
1 polymer ?
#
loop_
_entity_poly.entity_id
_entity_poly.type
_entity_poly.pdbx_seq_one_letter_code
_entity_poly.pdbx_strand_id
1 'polypeptide(L)'
;PNIQLTTGGVPVNPTVGSLSPSVLSIAASGVGSLLITLSSAPSAAAVVSLSSSDVTKATVPATVTVPAGQTTAIITVTGVAAGGSTITATYNSTSKQATISVSAPVSGSWSNAPIGGVVLLDQNCSNTNGLFDVYGTTIIDSDATAPFSAPTVWKARLEALAGHGGNQLEYNSPTSYREMYFGLYWRTNPQFQGRIVGNKLFFLSRTEGLNGVFLFGNDRLSNGSANLLFVANTSGVGNQHILGTNDPGAVFRPNVGDGTLYVGVWTKIEAFIRCSTTRTSQDGILKWWVRGNLVGSYSNINYCGPNGETMNRWMQTQTWDGALDMGQSNTVAWEHYIDHLRVVGKN
;
A
#
# COMPACT_ATOMS: atom_id res chain seq x y z
N PRO A 1 21.98 50.34 45.08
CA PRO A 1 21.99 49.47 43.91
C PRO A 1 21.41 48.11 44.30
N ASN A 2 20.23 47.79 43.78
CA ASN A 2 19.63 46.51 43.97
C ASN A 2 20.30 45.51 43.00
N ILE A 3 21.08 44.57 43.54
CA ILE A 3 21.56 43.41 42.78
C ILE A 3 20.39 42.43 42.73
N GLN A 4 19.75 42.30 41.58
CA GLN A 4 18.88 41.16 41.32
C GLN A 4 19.76 39.94 41.04
N LEU A 5 19.78 39.01 41.96
CA LEU A 5 20.29 37.65 41.67
C LEU A 5 19.27 36.99 40.72
N THR A 6 19.64 36.90 39.47
CA THR A 6 19.01 35.93 38.58
C THR A 6 19.49 34.56 38.98
N THR A 7 18.61 33.75 39.57
CA THR A 7 18.87 32.31 39.75
C THR A 7 18.92 31.68 38.36
N GLY A 8 20.09 31.63 37.78
CA GLY A 8 20.35 30.83 36.58
C GLY A 8 20.10 29.38 36.94
N GLY A 9 18.92 28.86 36.56
CA GLY A 9 18.64 27.43 36.65
C GLY A 9 19.73 26.68 35.85
N VAL A 10 20.34 25.68 36.48
CA VAL A 10 21.29 24.79 35.81
C VAL A 10 20.59 24.27 34.54
N PRO A 11 21.19 24.38 33.34
CA PRO A 11 20.60 23.84 32.13
C PRO A 11 20.36 22.34 32.33
N VAL A 12 19.12 21.94 32.47
CA VAL A 12 18.77 20.51 32.54
C VAL A 12 18.88 19.97 31.12
N ASN A 13 19.89 19.16 30.87
CA ASN A 13 20.03 18.49 29.58
C ASN A 13 18.77 17.62 29.34
N PRO A 14 18.08 17.76 28.20
CA PRO A 14 16.93 16.94 27.90
C PRO A 14 17.32 15.46 27.86
N THR A 15 16.41 14.61 28.31
CA THR A 15 16.53 13.15 28.34
C THR A 15 15.35 12.52 27.71
N VAL A 16 15.37 11.20 27.41
CA VAL A 16 14.16 10.50 26.92
C VAL A 16 13.15 10.40 28.05
N GLY A 17 12.04 11.11 27.92
CA GLY A 17 10.93 11.11 28.86
C GLY A 17 10.01 9.87 28.68
N SER A 18 9.55 9.63 27.47
CA SER A 18 8.66 8.50 27.17
C SER A 18 8.72 8.06 25.70
N LEU A 19 8.28 6.80 25.47
CA LEU A 19 7.80 6.27 24.19
C LEU A 19 6.31 5.93 24.33
N SER A 20 5.50 6.38 23.42
CA SER A 20 4.04 6.14 23.45
C SER A 20 3.52 5.70 22.06
N PRO A 21 2.69 4.66 21.99
CA PRO A 21 2.26 3.79 23.08
C PRO A 21 3.42 2.95 23.63
N SER A 22 3.36 2.55 24.89
CA SER A 22 4.35 1.65 25.50
C SER A 22 4.25 0.21 25.01
N VAL A 23 3.10 -0.15 24.41
CA VAL A 23 2.86 -1.42 23.70
C VAL A 23 2.22 -1.08 22.36
N LEU A 24 2.81 -1.57 21.28
CA LEU A 24 2.32 -1.38 19.92
C LEU A 24 2.11 -2.76 19.28
N SER A 25 0.89 -3.00 18.79
CA SER A 25 0.57 -4.22 18.02
C SER A 25 0.49 -3.87 16.54
N ILE A 26 1.25 -4.57 15.71
CA ILE A 26 1.26 -4.42 14.26
C ILE A 26 1.24 -5.80 13.60
N ALA A 27 0.74 -5.90 12.39
CA ALA A 27 0.85 -7.12 11.60
C ALA A 27 2.27 -7.26 11.01
N ALA A 28 2.69 -8.48 10.72
CA ALA A 28 3.88 -8.68 9.87
C ALA A 28 3.71 -7.94 8.55
N SER A 29 4.78 -7.32 8.06
CA SER A 29 4.79 -6.39 6.93
C SER A 29 3.95 -5.11 7.13
N GLY A 30 3.38 -4.91 8.33
CA GLY A 30 2.69 -3.69 8.70
C GLY A 30 3.63 -2.62 9.27
N VAL A 31 3.13 -1.40 9.36
CA VAL A 31 3.81 -0.28 9.99
C VAL A 31 2.98 0.29 11.13
N GLY A 32 3.66 0.82 12.11
CA GLY A 32 3.05 1.54 13.23
C GLY A 32 3.91 2.72 13.64
N SER A 33 3.43 3.56 14.54
CA SER A 33 4.14 4.75 14.98
C SER A 33 4.31 4.77 16.49
N LEU A 34 5.49 5.17 16.95
CA LEU A 34 5.75 5.53 18.32
C LEU A 34 6.05 7.03 18.39
N LEU A 35 5.51 7.71 19.37
CA LEU A 35 5.86 9.08 19.71
C LEU A 35 6.94 9.04 20.77
N ILE A 36 8.12 9.61 20.46
CA ILE A 36 9.13 9.91 21.48
C ILE A 36 8.86 11.28 22.08
N THR A 37 9.00 11.39 23.40
CA THR A 37 8.91 12.66 24.11
C THR A 37 10.15 12.84 24.97
N LEU A 38 10.83 13.98 24.82
CA LEU A 38 11.95 14.40 25.69
C LEU A 38 11.43 15.08 26.94
N SER A 39 12.22 15.05 28.02
CA SER A 39 11.89 15.69 29.30
C SER A 39 11.81 17.21 29.23
N SER A 40 12.51 17.83 28.28
CA SER A 40 12.48 19.26 27.96
C SER A 40 12.90 19.50 26.52
N ALA A 41 12.61 20.69 26.00
CA ALA A 41 13.00 21.06 24.64
C ALA A 41 14.52 21.23 24.53
N PRO A 42 15.19 20.61 23.57
CA PRO A 42 16.61 20.79 23.34
C PRO A 42 16.90 22.16 22.71
N SER A 43 18.01 22.79 23.09
CA SER A 43 18.44 24.07 22.51
C SER A 43 19.00 23.92 21.08
N ALA A 44 19.44 22.73 20.71
CA ALA A 44 19.81 22.31 19.34
C ALA A 44 19.11 21.00 18.99
N ALA A 45 19.09 20.66 17.71
CA ALA A 45 18.46 19.40 17.27
C ALA A 45 19.03 18.18 18.00
N ALA A 46 18.19 17.38 18.66
CA ALA A 46 18.56 16.20 19.42
C ALA A 46 18.45 14.94 18.55
N VAL A 47 19.56 14.27 18.31
CA VAL A 47 19.59 12.99 17.60
C VAL A 47 19.47 11.86 18.62
N VAL A 48 18.31 11.20 18.63
CA VAL A 48 18.01 10.07 19.53
C VAL A 48 18.38 8.77 18.81
N SER A 49 19.18 7.94 19.45
CA SER A 49 19.54 6.61 18.94
C SER A 49 18.38 5.62 19.18
N LEU A 50 18.09 4.81 18.19
CA LEU A 50 17.04 3.80 18.24
C LEU A 50 17.62 2.41 17.99
N SER A 51 17.08 1.41 18.67
CA SER A 51 17.43 0.01 18.43
C SER A 51 16.21 -0.90 18.59
N SER A 52 16.22 -2.01 17.88
CA SER A 52 15.30 -3.11 18.05
C SER A 52 16.03 -4.29 18.69
N SER A 53 15.41 -4.93 19.67
CA SER A 53 15.98 -6.13 20.31
C SER A 53 16.00 -7.35 19.38
N ASP A 54 15.11 -7.37 18.38
CA ASP A 54 15.05 -8.40 17.36
C ASP A 54 14.58 -7.79 16.02
N VAL A 55 15.55 -7.50 15.16
CA VAL A 55 15.29 -6.93 13.83
C VAL A 55 14.59 -7.90 12.89
N THR A 56 14.59 -9.21 13.20
CA THR A 56 13.83 -10.20 12.42
C THR A 56 12.33 -10.15 12.72
N LYS A 57 11.92 -9.44 13.79
CA LYS A 57 10.52 -9.26 14.20
C LYS A 57 10.02 -7.85 13.94
N ALA A 58 10.79 -6.84 14.35
CA ALA A 58 10.43 -5.46 14.08
C ALA A 58 11.69 -4.61 13.85
N THR A 59 11.59 -3.63 12.95
CA THR A 59 12.67 -2.69 12.64
C THR A 59 12.25 -1.25 12.89
N VAL A 60 13.26 -0.40 13.18
CA VAL A 60 13.15 1.06 13.28
C VAL A 60 14.34 1.70 12.57
N PRO A 61 14.29 2.97 12.16
CA PRO A 61 15.46 3.74 11.77
C PRO A 61 16.51 3.74 12.89
N ALA A 62 17.79 3.84 12.54
CA ALA A 62 18.86 3.88 13.55
C ALA A 62 18.77 5.11 14.47
N THR A 63 18.20 6.20 13.98
CA THR A 63 18.04 7.45 14.72
C THR A 63 16.73 8.15 14.37
N VAL A 64 16.26 9.02 15.28
CA VAL A 64 15.25 10.03 15.02
C VAL A 64 15.72 11.38 15.55
N THR A 65 15.40 12.46 14.84
CA THR A 65 15.78 13.82 15.24
C THR A 65 14.57 14.54 15.83
N VAL A 66 14.72 15.04 17.06
CA VAL A 66 13.81 15.99 17.68
C VAL A 66 14.36 17.40 17.39
N PRO A 67 13.63 18.25 16.65
CA PRO A 67 14.12 19.58 16.30
C PRO A 67 14.36 20.46 17.54
N ALA A 68 15.24 21.45 17.41
CA ALA A 68 15.46 22.45 18.46
C ALA A 68 14.14 23.11 18.85
N GLY A 69 13.92 23.29 20.15
CA GLY A 69 12.68 23.88 20.67
C GLY A 69 11.46 22.97 20.69
N GLN A 70 11.54 21.76 20.12
CA GLN A 70 10.47 20.76 20.17
C GLN A 70 10.78 19.70 21.22
N THR A 71 9.75 19.03 21.73
CA THR A 71 9.92 17.94 22.70
C THR A 71 9.60 16.58 22.13
N THR A 72 9.04 16.50 20.92
CA THR A 72 8.52 15.24 20.36
C THR A 72 9.01 14.97 18.94
N ALA A 73 9.08 13.69 18.58
CA ALA A 73 9.23 13.22 17.20
C ALA A 73 8.49 11.88 17.01
N ILE A 74 8.16 11.57 15.77
CA ILE A 74 7.49 10.30 15.41
C ILE A 74 8.55 9.31 14.92
N ILE A 75 8.46 8.08 15.41
CA ILE A 75 9.28 6.94 15.01
C ILE A 75 8.38 5.97 14.24
N THR A 76 8.74 5.63 13.02
CA THR A 76 8.07 4.56 12.28
C THR A 76 8.64 3.21 12.67
N VAL A 77 7.78 2.27 13.06
CA VAL A 77 8.13 0.88 13.38
C VAL A 77 7.58 0.00 12.27
N THR A 78 8.41 -0.85 11.70
CA THR A 78 7.99 -1.82 10.67
C THR A 78 8.01 -3.23 11.27
N GLY A 79 6.87 -3.94 11.21
CA GLY A 79 6.78 -5.36 11.52
C GLY A 79 7.43 -6.18 10.40
N VAL A 80 8.28 -7.13 10.75
CA VAL A 80 8.98 -8.01 9.80
C VAL A 80 8.33 -9.39 9.80
N ALA A 81 8.32 -10.06 10.94
CA ALA A 81 7.73 -11.39 11.10
C ALA A 81 7.06 -11.51 12.47
N ALA A 82 6.12 -12.45 12.60
CA ALA A 82 5.41 -12.69 13.85
C ALA A 82 6.36 -12.91 15.02
N GLY A 83 6.05 -12.29 16.15
CA GLY A 83 6.82 -12.38 17.39
C GLY A 83 6.91 -11.04 18.10
N GLY A 84 7.65 -11.01 19.19
CA GLY A 84 7.88 -9.82 20.02
C GLY A 84 9.23 -9.17 19.73
N SER A 85 9.27 -7.86 19.82
CA SER A 85 10.52 -7.08 19.86
C SER A 85 10.35 -5.90 20.80
N THR A 86 11.47 -5.40 21.34
CA THR A 86 11.48 -4.19 22.16
C THR A 86 12.25 -3.09 21.43
N ILE A 87 11.59 -1.97 21.20
CA ILE A 87 12.24 -0.77 20.67
C ILE A 87 12.77 0.05 21.83
N THR A 88 14.05 0.36 21.77
CA THR A 88 14.73 1.21 22.77
C THR A 88 15.15 2.52 22.13
N ALA A 89 14.77 3.63 22.72
CA ALA A 89 15.24 4.97 22.38
C ALA A 89 16.20 5.48 23.46
N THR A 90 17.38 5.95 23.05
CA THR A 90 18.43 6.40 23.96
C THR A 90 18.91 7.80 23.60
N TYR A 91 18.96 8.69 24.60
CA TYR A 91 19.52 10.04 24.48
C TYR A 91 20.06 10.50 25.82
N ASN A 92 21.25 11.10 25.83
CA ASN A 92 21.91 11.60 27.04
C ASN A 92 21.94 10.58 28.20
N SER A 93 22.41 9.37 27.91
CA SER A 93 22.51 8.24 28.86
C SER A 93 21.20 7.79 29.49
N THR A 94 20.04 8.24 28.99
CA THR A 94 18.74 7.74 29.41
C THR A 94 18.07 6.98 28.29
N SER A 95 17.34 5.92 28.66
CA SER A 95 16.62 5.09 27.70
C SER A 95 15.17 4.89 28.13
N LYS A 96 14.28 4.77 27.13
CA LYS A 96 12.90 4.30 27.29
C LYS A 96 12.63 3.21 26.26
N GLN A 97 11.68 2.34 26.60
CA GLN A 97 11.35 1.17 25.79
C GLN A 97 9.87 1.15 25.45
N ALA A 98 9.55 0.55 24.31
CA ALA A 98 8.22 0.16 23.92
C ALA A 98 8.24 -1.29 23.42
N THR A 99 7.27 -2.08 23.87
CA THR A 99 7.10 -3.46 23.42
C THR A 99 6.33 -3.49 22.11
N ILE A 100 6.85 -4.18 21.12
CA ILE A 100 6.20 -4.41 19.84
C ILE A 100 5.73 -5.87 19.79
N SER A 101 4.45 -6.06 19.53
CA SER A 101 3.89 -7.37 19.22
C SER A 101 3.55 -7.42 17.74
N VAL A 102 4.27 -8.25 17.01
CA VAL A 102 4.01 -8.47 15.58
C VAL A 102 3.16 -9.74 15.47
N SER A 103 1.91 -9.59 15.03
CA SER A 103 1.06 -10.73 14.73
C SER A 103 1.52 -11.40 13.43
N ALA A 104 1.35 -12.73 13.36
CA ALA A 104 1.50 -13.43 12.10
C ALA A 104 0.65 -12.75 11.02
N PRO A 105 1.09 -12.73 9.78
CA PRO A 105 0.17 -12.44 8.68
C PRO A 105 -1.03 -13.37 8.88
N VAL A 106 -2.24 -12.86 8.71
CA VAL A 106 -3.42 -13.71 8.79
C VAL A 106 -3.30 -14.67 7.60
N SER A 107 -2.75 -15.84 7.85
CA SER A 107 -2.45 -16.80 6.81
C SER A 107 -3.76 -17.17 6.11
N GLY A 108 -3.87 -16.79 4.85
CA GLY A 108 -4.83 -17.35 3.93
C GLY A 108 -6.29 -16.93 4.07
N SER A 109 -6.66 -16.04 4.97
CA SER A 109 -8.05 -15.56 5.02
C SER A 109 -8.29 -14.40 4.06
N TRP A 110 -8.92 -14.70 2.96
CA TRP A 110 -9.52 -13.72 2.05
C TRP A 110 -10.95 -13.41 2.51
N SER A 111 -11.07 -12.94 3.75
CA SER A 111 -12.37 -12.74 4.44
C SER A 111 -13.27 -11.69 3.76
N ASN A 112 -12.69 -10.85 2.92
CA ASN A 112 -13.42 -9.85 2.14
C ASN A 112 -13.88 -10.36 0.76
N ALA A 113 -13.52 -11.60 0.39
CA ALA A 113 -14.03 -12.23 -0.82
C ALA A 113 -15.54 -12.48 -0.69
N PRO A 114 -16.32 -12.34 -1.77
CA PRO A 114 -17.76 -12.51 -1.73
C PRO A 114 -18.16 -13.93 -1.32
N ILE A 115 -19.01 -14.04 -0.30
CA ILE A 115 -19.53 -15.33 0.17
C ILE A 115 -20.27 -16.03 -0.97
N GLY A 116 -19.96 -17.31 -1.19
CA GLY A 116 -20.54 -18.10 -2.27
C GLY A 116 -19.99 -17.76 -3.67
N GLY A 117 -18.93 -16.99 -3.74
CA GLY A 117 -18.21 -16.75 -4.99
C GLY A 117 -17.41 -17.97 -5.45
N VAL A 118 -17.21 -18.08 -6.76
CA VAL A 118 -16.37 -19.10 -7.40
C VAL A 118 -14.93 -18.62 -7.42
N VAL A 119 -14.02 -19.42 -6.88
CA VAL A 119 -12.58 -19.16 -6.99
C VAL A 119 -12.15 -19.41 -8.43
N LEU A 120 -11.71 -18.37 -9.10
CA LEU A 120 -11.31 -18.40 -10.51
C LEU A 120 -9.82 -18.65 -10.65
N LEU A 121 -9.05 -18.07 -9.75
CA LEU A 121 -7.60 -18.21 -9.69
C LEU A 121 -7.16 -18.17 -8.23
N ASP A 122 -6.21 -19.04 -7.89
CA ASP A 122 -5.55 -19.08 -6.57
C ASP A 122 -4.10 -19.50 -6.80
N GLN A 123 -3.21 -18.52 -6.90
CA GLN A 123 -1.83 -18.71 -7.32
C GLN A 123 -0.84 -18.31 -6.23
N ASN A 124 0.06 -19.25 -5.94
CA ASN A 124 1.14 -19.04 -4.96
C ASN A 124 2.43 -18.47 -5.57
N CYS A 125 2.34 -17.94 -6.78
CA CYS A 125 3.45 -17.32 -7.51
C CYS A 125 4.66 -18.22 -7.84
N SER A 126 4.51 -19.54 -7.69
CA SER A 126 5.57 -20.50 -8.08
C SER A 126 5.66 -20.75 -9.60
N ASN A 127 4.65 -20.32 -10.33
CA ASN A 127 4.54 -20.37 -11.78
C ASN A 127 3.50 -19.35 -12.26
N THR A 128 3.32 -19.22 -13.55
CA THR A 128 2.30 -18.36 -14.19
C THR A 128 1.15 -19.17 -14.81
N ASN A 129 0.95 -20.42 -14.39
CA ASN A 129 -0.11 -21.26 -14.94
C ASN A 129 -1.50 -20.62 -14.75
N GLY A 130 -2.30 -20.63 -15.81
CA GLY A 130 -3.61 -19.99 -15.84
C GLY A 130 -3.57 -18.48 -16.09
N LEU A 131 -2.38 -17.93 -16.28
CA LEU A 131 -2.15 -16.51 -16.58
C LEU A 131 -1.49 -16.35 -17.94
N PHE A 132 -1.71 -15.19 -18.53
CA PHE A 132 -1.13 -14.80 -19.80
C PHE A 132 -0.09 -13.69 -19.55
N ASP A 133 1.18 -14.00 -19.76
CA ASP A 133 2.27 -13.01 -19.69
C ASP A 133 2.44 -12.37 -21.07
N VAL A 134 1.83 -11.19 -21.25
CA VAL A 134 1.74 -10.53 -22.56
C VAL A 134 3.10 -10.18 -23.16
N TYR A 135 4.07 -9.89 -22.31
CA TYR A 135 5.40 -9.46 -22.75
C TYR A 135 6.51 -10.47 -22.40
N GLY A 136 6.17 -11.58 -21.71
CA GLY A 136 7.16 -12.56 -21.28
C GLY A 136 8.20 -12.02 -20.30
N THR A 137 7.82 -11.03 -19.50
CA THR A 137 8.72 -10.28 -18.62
C THR A 137 8.51 -10.52 -17.13
N THR A 138 7.54 -11.36 -16.78
CA THR A 138 7.31 -11.77 -15.39
C THR A 138 8.39 -12.78 -14.96
N ILE A 139 9.10 -12.44 -13.90
CA ILE A 139 10.16 -13.27 -13.35
C ILE A 139 9.62 -13.98 -12.10
N ILE A 140 9.84 -15.30 -12.01
CA ILE A 140 9.68 -16.05 -10.76
C ILE A 140 10.95 -15.79 -9.95
N ASP A 141 10.80 -15.17 -8.77
CA ASP A 141 11.90 -14.79 -7.89
C ASP A 141 11.70 -15.36 -6.49
N SER A 142 12.65 -15.16 -5.62
CA SER A 142 12.63 -15.66 -4.24
C SER A 142 12.71 -14.50 -3.25
N ASP A 143 11.75 -14.46 -2.33
CA ASP A 143 11.73 -13.54 -1.20
C ASP A 143 11.29 -14.28 0.07
N ALA A 144 12.22 -14.52 0.97
CA ALA A 144 11.95 -15.18 2.23
C ALA A 144 11.02 -14.38 3.16
N THR A 145 10.81 -13.08 2.86
CA THR A 145 9.89 -12.20 3.61
C THR A 145 8.49 -12.16 3.03
N ALA A 146 8.23 -12.89 1.94
CA ALA A 146 6.91 -12.99 1.36
C ALA A 146 5.90 -13.51 2.40
N PRO A 147 4.78 -12.81 2.60
CA PRO A 147 3.94 -13.06 3.78
C PRO A 147 3.05 -14.30 3.67
N PHE A 148 2.86 -14.85 2.46
CA PHE A 148 1.89 -15.92 2.23
C PHE A 148 2.51 -17.17 1.61
N SER A 149 3.23 -17.02 0.51
CA SER A 149 3.75 -18.12 -0.31
C SER A 149 5.27 -18.19 -0.34
N ALA A 150 5.94 -17.66 0.71
CA ALA A 150 7.39 -17.64 0.77
C ALA A 150 8.00 -19.02 0.43
N PRO A 151 9.14 -19.05 -0.26
CA PRO A 151 9.91 -17.89 -0.70
C PRO A 151 9.53 -17.38 -2.11
N THR A 152 8.53 -17.94 -2.76
CA THR A 152 8.28 -17.70 -4.18
C THR A 152 7.41 -16.46 -4.40
N VAL A 153 7.83 -15.61 -5.31
CA VAL A 153 7.13 -14.38 -5.68
C VAL A 153 7.19 -14.15 -7.19
N TRP A 154 6.20 -13.46 -7.75
CA TRP A 154 6.35 -12.85 -9.08
C TRP A 154 7.03 -11.50 -8.94
N LYS A 155 7.95 -11.23 -9.84
CA LYS A 155 8.64 -9.96 -9.97
C LYS A 155 8.40 -9.36 -11.35
N ALA A 156 7.95 -8.14 -11.38
CA ALA A 156 7.89 -7.29 -12.56
C ALA A 156 8.94 -6.19 -12.43
N ARG A 157 9.71 -5.94 -13.48
CA ARG A 157 10.79 -4.97 -13.48
C ARG A 157 10.62 -3.94 -14.59
N LEU A 158 10.75 -2.68 -14.23
CA LEU A 158 10.87 -1.56 -15.14
C LEU A 158 12.33 -1.09 -15.11
N GLU A 159 13.01 -1.23 -16.23
CA GLU A 159 14.42 -0.85 -16.33
C GLU A 159 14.63 0.66 -16.13
N ALA A 160 15.85 1.02 -15.71
CA ALA A 160 16.22 2.41 -15.56
C ALA A 160 16.10 3.14 -16.91
N LEU A 161 15.60 4.39 -16.86
CA LEU A 161 15.40 5.26 -18.04
C LEU A 161 14.42 4.72 -19.09
N ALA A 162 13.64 3.67 -18.77
CA ALA A 162 12.61 3.18 -19.67
C ALA A 162 11.49 4.22 -19.81
N GLY A 163 11.18 4.62 -21.02
CA GLY A 163 10.15 5.63 -21.34
C GLY A 163 8.73 5.14 -21.06
N HIS A 164 8.50 3.83 -21.14
CA HIS A 164 7.26 3.15 -20.80
C HIS A 164 7.60 1.71 -20.43
N GLY A 165 6.92 1.16 -19.44
CA GLY A 165 7.11 -0.20 -19.00
C GLY A 165 6.11 -1.15 -19.66
N GLY A 166 6.53 -2.36 -19.90
CA GLY A 166 5.80 -3.40 -20.55
C GLY A 166 5.78 -4.71 -19.75
N ASN A 167 5.44 -4.69 -18.47
CA ASN A 167 5.08 -5.94 -17.80
C ASN A 167 3.56 -6.00 -17.67
N GLN A 168 2.97 -7.10 -18.15
CA GLN A 168 1.53 -7.29 -18.09
C GLN A 168 1.23 -8.78 -17.92
N LEU A 169 0.66 -9.10 -16.78
CA LEU A 169 0.22 -10.46 -16.44
C LEU A 169 -1.30 -10.46 -16.34
N GLU A 170 -1.98 -11.33 -17.07
CA GLU A 170 -3.43 -11.35 -17.19
C GLU A 170 -4.02 -12.69 -16.79
N TYR A 171 -5.16 -12.63 -16.14
CA TYR A 171 -6.09 -13.72 -16.00
C TYR A 171 -7.37 -13.40 -16.74
N ASN A 172 -7.81 -14.28 -17.65
CA ASN A 172 -9.04 -14.15 -18.40
C ASN A 172 -9.96 -15.34 -18.08
N SER A 173 -11.08 -15.05 -17.43
CA SER A 173 -12.10 -16.06 -17.19
C SER A 173 -12.95 -16.31 -18.45
N PRO A 174 -13.27 -17.56 -18.78
CA PRO A 174 -14.19 -17.87 -19.87
C PRO A 174 -15.63 -17.43 -19.58
N THR A 175 -15.95 -17.19 -18.32
CA THR A 175 -17.25 -16.72 -17.84
C THR A 175 -17.12 -15.33 -17.26
N SER A 176 -18.08 -14.47 -17.56
CA SER A 176 -18.19 -13.13 -16.99
C SER A 176 -19.03 -13.14 -15.71
N TYR A 177 -18.67 -12.25 -14.78
CA TYR A 177 -19.27 -12.15 -13.46
C TYR A 177 -19.75 -10.73 -13.17
N ARG A 178 -20.88 -10.61 -12.48
CA ARG A 178 -21.37 -9.32 -12.01
C ARG A 178 -20.54 -8.78 -10.84
N GLU A 179 -20.04 -9.67 -10.00
CA GLU A 179 -19.14 -9.35 -8.89
C GLU A 179 -17.77 -9.95 -9.17
N MET A 180 -16.72 -9.15 -9.04
CA MET A 180 -15.35 -9.64 -9.03
C MET A 180 -14.59 -9.10 -7.84
N TYR A 181 -13.76 -9.95 -7.33
CA TYR A 181 -12.84 -9.67 -6.23
C TYR A 181 -11.46 -10.14 -6.62
N PHE A 182 -10.44 -9.42 -6.20
CA PHE A 182 -9.08 -9.95 -6.11
C PHE A 182 -8.44 -9.59 -4.76
N GLY A 183 -7.53 -10.44 -4.34
CA GLY A 183 -6.66 -10.20 -3.21
C GLY A 183 -5.25 -10.68 -3.52
N LEU A 184 -4.26 -9.91 -3.10
CA LEU A 184 -2.85 -10.22 -3.27
C LEU A 184 -2.00 -9.53 -2.21
N TYR A 185 -0.76 -9.96 -2.07
CA TYR A 185 0.27 -9.19 -1.38
C TYR A 185 1.19 -8.54 -2.41
N TRP A 186 1.48 -7.29 -2.19
CA TRP A 186 2.26 -6.45 -3.09
C TRP A 186 3.36 -5.70 -2.35
N ARG A 187 4.51 -5.59 -2.99
CA ARG A 187 5.66 -4.81 -2.51
C ARG A 187 6.40 -4.19 -3.69
N THR A 188 7.03 -3.05 -3.47
CA THR A 188 8.02 -2.49 -4.39
C THR A 188 9.43 -2.67 -3.86
N ASN A 189 10.45 -2.49 -4.71
CA ASN A 189 11.80 -2.25 -4.21
C ASN A 189 11.90 -0.89 -3.49
N PRO A 190 12.87 -0.69 -2.59
CA PRO A 190 13.01 0.56 -1.84
C PRO A 190 13.27 1.80 -2.71
N GLN A 191 13.77 1.61 -3.92
CA GLN A 191 14.08 2.67 -4.88
C GLN A 191 12.85 3.13 -5.68
N PHE A 192 11.74 2.45 -5.56
CA PHE A 192 10.51 2.84 -6.24
C PHE A 192 10.06 4.22 -5.79
N GLN A 193 9.88 5.11 -6.74
CA GLN A 193 9.49 6.49 -6.44
C GLN A 193 8.05 6.81 -6.82
N GLY A 194 7.45 5.99 -7.67
CA GLY A 194 6.15 6.30 -8.25
C GLY A 194 6.18 7.55 -9.15
N ARG A 195 5.17 7.73 -9.94
CA ARG A 195 4.98 8.94 -10.74
C ARG A 195 4.02 9.91 -10.08
N ILE A 196 4.24 11.22 -10.28
CA ILE A 196 3.33 12.30 -9.87
C ILE A 196 1.95 12.12 -10.53
N VAL A 197 1.90 11.62 -11.76
CA VAL A 197 0.66 11.40 -12.54
C VAL A 197 0.02 10.03 -12.32
N GLY A 198 0.58 9.20 -11.42
CA GLY A 198 0.06 7.88 -11.07
C GLY A 198 0.71 6.72 -11.81
N ASN A 199 0.65 5.55 -11.19
CA ASN A 199 1.07 4.28 -11.77
C ASN A 199 -0.14 3.37 -11.89
N LYS A 200 -0.25 2.68 -13.02
CA LYS A 200 -1.25 1.63 -13.19
C LYS A 200 -0.70 0.37 -12.53
N LEU A 201 -1.44 -0.22 -11.63
CA LEU A 201 -1.02 -1.41 -10.89
C LEU A 201 -1.84 -2.64 -11.27
N PHE A 202 -3.16 -2.56 -11.09
CA PHE A 202 -4.07 -3.68 -11.31
C PHE A 202 -5.33 -3.22 -12.02
N PHE A 203 -5.95 -4.15 -12.76
CA PHE A 203 -7.20 -3.90 -13.46
C PHE A 203 -8.20 -5.02 -13.18
N LEU A 204 -9.47 -4.65 -13.06
CA LEU A 204 -10.60 -5.55 -13.29
C LEU A 204 -11.37 -5.02 -14.50
N SER A 205 -11.58 -5.87 -15.50
CA SER A 205 -12.17 -5.43 -16.78
C SER A 205 -12.87 -6.56 -17.52
N ARG A 206 -13.33 -6.26 -18.74
CA ARG A 206 -13.69 -7.25 -19.76
C ARG A 206 -12.52 -7.47 -20.72
N THR A 207 -12.47 -8.68 -21.30
CA THR A 207 -11.55 -9.01 -22.39
C THR A 207 -11.90 -8.28 -23.67
N GLU A 208 -13.19 -7.96 -23.89
CA GLU A 208 -13.69 -7.24 -25.05
C GLU A 208 -13.96 -5.78 -24.67
N GLY A 209 -13.03 -4.90 -25.00
CA GLY A 209 -13.13 -3.47 -24.73
C GLY A 209 -12.32 -3.00 -23.51
N LEU A 210 -12.04 -1.70 -23.50
CA LEU A 210 -11.18 -1.07 -22.48
C LEU A 210 -11.96 -0.63 -21.21
N ASN A 211 -13.12 -1.20 -20.95
CA ASN A 211 -13.90 -0.88 -19.77
C ASN A 211 -13.30 -1.57 -18.55
N GLY A 212 -12.47 -0.87 -17.81
CA GLY A 212 -11.77 -1.43 -16.68
C GLY A 212 -11.75 -0.50 -15.49
N VAL A 213 -11.61 -1.07 -14.31
CA VAL A 213 -11.25 -0.34 -13.10
C VAL A 213 -9.76 -0.38 -12.93
N PHE A 214 -9.17 0.78 -12.81
CA PHE A 214 -7.74 0.93 -12.63
C PHE A 214 -7.43 1.20 -11.16
N LEU A 215 -6.48 0.45 -10.63
CA LEU A 215 -5.86 0.77 -9.36
C LEU A 215 -4.60 1.59 -9.63
N PHE A 216 -4.56 2.79 -9.12
CA PHE A 216 -3.37 3.61 -9.18
C PHE A 216 -2.76 3.76 -7.79
N GLY A 217 -1.43 3.68 -7.73
CA GLY A 217 -0.73 4.35 -6.65
C GLY A 217 -0.59 5.82 -7.06
N ASN A 218 -1.41 6.71 -6.53
CA ASN A 218 -1.36 8.13 -6.84
C ASN A 218 -0.83 8.93 -5.65
N ASP A 219 -0.37 10.14 -5.94
CA ASP A 219 0.21 11.09 -5.00
C ASP A 219 1.44 10.54 -4.28
N ARG A 220 2.59 10.70 -4.93
CA ARG A 220 3.88 10.55 -4.27
C ARG A 220 3.90 11.44 -3.03
N LEU A 221 3.85 10.83 -1.86
CA LEU A 221 4.13 11.52 -0.63
C LEU A 221 5.64 11.81 -0.53
N SER A 222 6.01 12.86 0.16
CA SER A 222 7.40 13.29 0.30
C SER A 222 8.35 12.22 0.88
N ASN A 223 7.80 11.19 1.50
CA ASN A 223 8.51 10.03 2.06
C ASN A 223 8.58 8.82 1.12
N GLY A 224 8.16 8.95 -0.15
CA GLY A 224 8.14 7.85 -1.13
C GLY A 224 6.93 6.91 -1.05
N SER A 225 5.99 7.13 -0.12
CA SER A 225 4.73 6.39 -0.09
C SER A 225 3.74 6.90 -1.14
N ALA A 226 2.68 6.15 -1.40
CA ALA A 226 1.62 6.51 -2.34
C ALA A 226 0.25 6.12 -1.78
N ASN A 227 -0.79 6.85 -2.16
CA ASN A 227 -2.16 6.47 -1.83
C ASN A 227 -2.73 5.52 -2.89
N LEU A 228 -3.30 4.41 -2.45
CA LEU A 228 -4.05 3.52 -3.33
C LEU A 228 -5.42 4.11 -3.60
N LEU A 229 -5.70 4.38 -4.85
CA LEU A 229 -7.00 4.86 -5.30
C LEU A 229 -7.45 4.09 -6.55
N PHE A 230 -8.74 4.15 -6.82
CA PHE A 230 -9.34 3.61 -8.03
C PHE A 230 -9.65 4.71 -9.02
N VAL A 231 -9.37 4.44 -10.28
CA VAL A 231 -9.89 5.23 -11.39
C VAL A 231 -10.77 4.34 -12.24
N ALA A 232 -12.02 4.70 -12.38
CA ALA A 232 -12.90 4.09 -13.38
C ALA A 232 -12.60 4.73 -14.73
N ASN A 233 -12.03 3.97 -15.63
CA ASN A 233 -11.83 4.41 -17.01
C ASN A 233 -12.86 3.77 -17.91
N THR A 234 -13.56 4.60 -18.65
CA THR A 234 -14.59 4.21 -19.63
C THR A 234 -14.25 4.79 -20.97
N SER A 235 -13.17 4.29 -21.58
CA SER A 235 -12.87 4.67 -22.95
C SER A 235 -13.93 4.11 -23.88
N GLY A 236 -14.84 4.95 -24.34
CA GLY A 236 -15.64 4.72 -25.54
C GLY A 236 -17.14 4.62 -25.39
N VAL A 237 -17.74 4.48 -24.20
CA VAL A 237 -19.21 4.41 -24.07
C VAL A 237 -19.68 5.18 -22.83
N GLY A 238 -20.15 6.37 -23.07
CA GLY A 238 -21.01 7.17 -22.21
C GLY A 238 -20.78 7.12 -20.71
N ASN A 239 -20.32 8.21 -20.20
CA ASN A 239 -20.36 8.73 -18.83
C ASN A 239 -20.85 7.73 -17.77
N GLN A 240 -19.92 7.11 -17.08
CA GLN A 240 -20.21 6.38 -15.86
C GLN A 240 -20.00 7.34 -14.70
N HIS A 241 -21.01 7.52 -13.89
CA HIS A 241 -21.05 8.58 -12.91
C HIS A 241 -21.09 8.04 -11.49
N ILE A 242 -20.32 8.65 -10.62
CA ILE A 242 -20.71 8.81 -9.23
C ILE A 242 -21.92 9.77 -9.24
N LEU A 243 -22.96 9.49 -8.46
CA LEU A 243 -24.05 10.41 -8.26
C LEU A 243 -23.55 11.83 -8.06
N GLY A 244 -23.92 12.74 -8.97
CA GLY A 244 -23.63 14.16 -8.86
C GLY A 244 -22.32 14.64 -9.48
N THR A 245 -21.56 13.82 -10.17
CA THR A 245 -20.38 14.25 -10.92
C THR A 245 -20.54 13.97 -12.42
N ASN A 246 -20.21 14.94 -13.26
CA ASN A 246 -20.15 14.80 -14.72
C ASN A 246 -18.73 14.42 -15.19
N ASP A 247 -17.96 13.72 -14.37
CA ASP A 247 -16.55 13.43 -14.67
C ASP A 247 -16.43 12.10 -15.43
N PRO A 248 -15.93 12.10 -16.68
CA PRO A 248 -15.75 10.89 -17.49
C PRO A 248 -14.63 9.97 -16.98
N GLY A 249 -13.86 10.38 -15.99
CA GLY A 249 -12.80 9.61 -15.34
C GLY A 249 -12.90 9.69 -13.83
N ALA A 250 -13.97 9.15 -13.24
CA ALA A 250 -14.17 9.24 -11.80
C ALA A 250 -13.01 8.62 -11.01
N VAL A 251 -12.34 9.45 -10.24
CA VAL A 251 -11.29 9.05 -9.32
C VAL A 251 -11.90 8.76 -7.95
N PHE A 252 -11.88 7.50 -7.54
CA PHE A 252 -12.36 7.08 -6.24
C PHE A 252 -11.21 7.11 -5.23
N ARG A 253 -11.23 8.08 -4.35
CA ARG A 253 -10.23 8.27 -3.29
C ARG A 253 -10.59 7.47 -2.04
N PRO A 254 -9.62 7.17 -1.16
CA PRO A 254 -9.93 6.69 0.19
C PRO A 254 -10.97 7.58 0.87
N ASN A 255 -12.08 6.99 1.35
CA ASN A 255 -13.17 7.70 2.01
C ASN A 255 -13.58 7.11 3.36
N VAL A 256 -12.93 6.02 3.77
CA VAL A 256 -13.21 5.33 5.04
C VAL A 256 -11.95 5.23 5.89
N GLY A 257 -10.81 4.88 5.30
CA GLY A 257 -9.57 4.63 6.03
C GLY A 257 -8.32 5.09 5.27
N ASP A 258 -7.14 4.78 5.84
CA ASP A 258 -5.84 5.11 5.27
C ASP A 258 -5.46 4.12 4.15
N GLY A 259 -5.36 4.63 2.92
CA GLY A 259 -4.96 3.89 1.72
C GLY A 259 -3.46 3.96 1.40
N THR A 260 -2.63 4.45 2.31
CA THR A 260 -1.20 4.64 2.06
C THR A 260 -0.47 3.32 1.81
N LEU A 261 0.25 3.25 0.70
CA LEU A 261 1.18 2.19 0.36
C LEU A 261 2.61 2.65 0.65
N TYR A 262 3.36 1.86 1.38
CA TYR A 262 4.74 2.15 1.74
C TYR A 262 5.70 1.40 0.83
N VAL A 263 6.72 2.08 0.32
CA VAL A 263 7.79 1.47 -0.50
C VAL A 263 8.55 0.42 0.29
N GLY A 264 8.86 -0.69 -0.37
CA GLY A 264 9.63 -1.78 0.24
C GLY A 264 8.87 -2.63 1.25
N VAL A 265 7.59 -2.33 1.51
CA VAL A 265 6.78 -3.01 2.54
C VAL A 265 5.74 -3.91 1.90
N TRP A 266 5.72 -5.19 2.27
CA TRP A 266 4.66 -6.11 1.87
C TRP A 266 3.30 -5.62 2.36
N THR A 267 2.39 -5.41 1.44
CA THR A 267 1.06 -4.87 1.72
C THR A 267 0.00 -5.77 1.12
N LYS A 268 -0.92 -6.26 1.96
CA LYS A 268 -2.13 -6.94 1.49
C LYS A 268 -3.06 -5.93 0.85
N ILE A 269 -3.42 -6.16 -0.39
CA ILE A 269 -4.36 -5.36 -1.18
C ILE A 269 -5.51 -6.25 -1.57
N GLU A 270 -6.72 -5.80 -1.33
CA GLU A 270 -7.94 -6.47 -1.73
C GLU A 270 -8.87 -5.47 -2.40
N ALA A 271 -9.60 -5.89 -3.42
CA ALA A 271 -10.61 -5.06 -4.05
C ALA A 271 -11.81 -5.90 -4.46
N PHE A 272 -12.98 -5.29 -4.34
CA PHE A 272 -14.26 -5.86 -4.70
C PHE A 272 -15.06 -4.86 -5.53
N ILE A 273 -15.58 -5.34 -6.63
CA ILE A 273 -16.48 -4.58 -7.51
C ILE A 273 -17.72 -5.40 -7.76
N ARG A 274 -18.87 -4.74 -7.65
CA ARG A 274 -20.13 -5.21 -8.18
C ARG A 274 -20.63 -4.23 -9.24
N CYS A 275 -20.85 -4.74 -10.45
CA CYS A 275 -21.43 -3.96 -11.52
C CYS A 275 -22.87 -3.54 -11.19
N SER A 276 -23.27 -2.36 -11.63
CA SER A 276 -24.66 -1.92 -11.55
C SER A 276 -25.60 -2.86 -12.34
N THR A 277 -26.85 -2.98 -11.89
CA THR A 277 -27.82 -3.90 -12.51
C THR A 277 -28.15 -3.49 -13.94
N THR A 278 -28.21 -2.20 -14.21
CA THR A 278 -28.47 -1.64 -15.54
C THR A 278 -27.56 -0.44 -15.79
N ARG A 279 -27.54 0.03 -17.03
CA ARG A 279 -26.80 1.24 -17.43
C ARG A 279 -27.17 2.49 -16.62
N THR A 280 -28.40 2.57 -16.13
CA THR A 280 -28.92 3.74 -15.42
C THR A 280 -29.10 3.52 -13.93
N SER A 281 -28.98 2.27 -13.45
CA SER A 281 -29.06 1.97 -12.03
C SER A 281 -27.77 2.38 -11.32
N GLN A 282 -27.93 2.85 -10.10
CA GLN A 282 -26.83 3.32 -9.25
C GLN A 282 -26.64 2.38 -8.05
N ASP A 283 -26.65 1.08 -8.33
CA ASP A 283 -26.56 0.02 -7.33
C ASP A 283 -25.24 -0.75 -7.41
N GLY A 284 -24.27 -0.24 -8.17
CA GLY A 284 -22.92 -0.75 -8.20
C GLY A 284 -22.16 -0.48 -6.91
N ILE A 285 -21.21 -1.33 -6.60
CA ILE A 285 -20.37 -1.26 -5.40
C ILE A 285 -18.90 -1.31 -5.79
N LEU A 286 -18.10 -0.47 -5.15
CA LEU A 286 -16.65 -0.52 -5.16
C LEU A 286 -16.16 -0.47 -3.73
N LYS A 287 -15.36 -1.46 -3.33
CA LYS A 287 -14.69 -1.50 -2.03
C LYS A 287 -13.24 -1.92 -2.22
N TRP A 288 -12.35 -1.39 -1.39
CA TRP A 288 -11.00 -1.90 -1.32
C TRP A 288 -10.43 -1.81 0.10
N TRP A 289 -9.50 -2.69 0.37
CA TRP A 289 -8.85 -2.82 1.67
C TRP A 289 -7.34 -2.78 1.47
N VAL A 290 -6.67 -2.15 2.40
CA VAL A 290 -5.21 -2.11 2.52
C VAL A 290 -4.86 -2.63 3.90
N ARG A 291 -3.98 -3.63 3.96
CA ARG A 291 -3.61 -4.30 5.22
C ARG A 291 -4.81 -4.86 6.00
N GLY A 292 -5.83 -5.32 5.28
CA GLY A 292 -7.07 -5.85 5.85
C GLY A 292 -8.08 -4.79 6.33
N ASN A 293 -7.72 -3.50 6.34
CA ASN A 293 -8.61 -2.41 6.73
C ASN A 293 -9.36 -1.88 5.52
N LEU A 294 -10.67 -1.65 5.67
CA LEU A 294 -11.48 -1.01 4.64
C LEU A 294 -11.01 0.45 4.46
N VAL A 295 -10.65 0.79 3.23
CA VAL A 295 -10.08 2.10 2.88
C VAL A 295 -11.04 2.91 2.05
N GLY A 296 -11.68 2.27 1.09
CA GLY A 296 -12.68 2.89 0.25
C GLY A 296 -13.96 2.08 0.18
N SER A 297 -15.10 2.75 0.21
CA SER A 297 -16.42 2.14 0.12
C SER A 297 -17.41 3.06 -0.57
N TYR A 298 -17.83 2.65 -1.75
CA TYR A 298 -18.81 3.34 -2.57
C TYR A 298 -19.90 2.36 -2.96
N SER A 299 -21.16 2.70 -2.72
CA SER A 299 -22.31 1.78 -2.88
C SER A 299 -23.39 2.28 -3.83
N ASN A 300 -23.18 3.41 -4.47
CA ASN A 300 -24.15 4.08 -5.33
C ASN A 300 -23.52 4.50 -6.65
N ILE A 301 -22.68 3.64 -7.20
CA ILE A 301 -22.02 3.91 -8.48
C ILE A 301 -22.79 3.27 -9.63
N ASN A 302 -22.83 4.00 -10.75
CA ASN A 302 -23.24 3.43 -12.02
C ASN A 302 -21.96 2.99 -12.73
N TYR A 303 -21.63 1.72 -12.62
CA TYR A 303 -20.44 1.12 -13.22
C TYR A 303 -20.82 -0.20 -13.89
N CYS A 304 -20.34 -0.38 -15.05
CA CYS A 304 -20.50 -1.42 -16.04
C CYS A 304 -21.36 -0.94 -17.21
N GLY A 305 -20.93 -1.28 -18.39
CA GLY A 305 -21.33 -0.72 -19.67
C GLY A 305 -22.83 -0.76 -20.00
N PRO A 306 -23.18 -0.35 -21.23
CA PRO A 306 -24.54 -0.03 -21.61
C PRO A 306 -25.54 -1.20 -21.53
N ASN A 307 -25.09 -2.44 -21.37
CA ASN A 307 -25.90 -3.65 -21.43
C ASN A 307 -25.92 -4.45 -20.11
N GLY A 308 -25.55 -3.88 -18.97
CA GLY A 308 -25.39 -4.64 -17.72
C GLY A 308 -24.16 -5.55 -17.78
N GLU A 309 -23.05 -5.02 -18.22
CA GLU A 309 -21.85 -5.79 -18.52
C GLU A 309 -21.15 -6.27 -17.26
N THR A 310 -20.77 -7.51 -17.30
CA THR A 310 -20.05 -8.26 -16.30
C THR A 310 -18.55 -8.21 -16.59
N MET A 311 -17.71 -8.51 -15.60
CA MET A 311 -16.25 -8.55 -15.71
C MET A 311 -15.76 -9.99 -15.83
N ASN A 312 -14.66 -10.19 -16.54
CA ASN A 312 -14.04 -11.52 -16.66
C ASN A 312 -12.51 -11.48 -16.67
N ARG A 313 -11.90 -10.32 -16.45
CA ARG A 313 -10.45 -10.15 -16.55
C ARG A 313 -9.88 -9.47 -15.34
N TRP A 314 -8.84 -10.06 -14.79
CA TRP A 314 -7.90 -9.43 -13.90
C TRP A 314 -6.57 -9.21 -14.62
N MET A 315 -5.92 -8.10 -14.39
CA MET A 315 -4.64 -7.79 -14.98
C MET A 315 -3.78 -7.03 -13.99
N GLN A 316 -2.53 -7.46 -13.87
CA GLN A 316 -1.47 -6.65 -13.32
C GLN A 316 -0.76 -5.97 -14.48
N THR A 317 -0.50 -4.70 -14.35
CA THR A 317 0.30 -3.97 -15.32
C THR A 317 1.23 -3.01 -14.60
N GLN A 318 2.46 -2.98 -15.03
CA GLN A 318 3.42 -1.97 -14.63
C GLN A 318 3.59 -1.00 -15.80
N THR A 319 2.48 -0.41 -16.23
CA THR A 319 2.53 0.56 -17.29
C THR A 319 2.63 1.96 -16.73
N TRP A 320 3.54 2.63 -17.30
CA TRP A 320 3.80 4.02 -17.22
C TRP A 320 2.98 4.73 -18.32
N ASP A 321 2.03 5.55 -17.95
CA ASP A 321 1.26 6.32 -18.92
C ASP A 321 1.96 7.63 -19.23
N GLY A 322 2.42 7.76 -20.50
CA GLY A 322 2.87 9.03 -21.06
C GLY A 322 4.34 9.34 -20.88
N ALA A 323 4.76 10.20 -21.74
CA ALA A 323 6.10 10.67 -22.01
C ALA A 323 6.99 10.93 -20.78
N LEU A 324 8.27 10.83 -21.00
CA LEU A 324 9.37 11.30 -20.13
C LEU A 324 9.26 12.78 -19.69
N ASP A 325 8.13 13.42 -19.96
CA ASP A 325 7.96 14.88 -20.05
C ASP A 325 7.98 15.63 -18.74
N MET A 326 8.03 14.95 -17.61
CA MET A 326 7.98 15.64 -16.30
C MET A 326 9.33 15.68 -15.59
N GLY A 327 10.44 15.49 -16.29
CA GLY A 327 11.78 15.57 -15.68
C GLY A 327 12.05 14.48 -14.65
N GLN A 328 11.25 13.42 -14.62
CA GLN A 328 11.45 12.27 -13.77
C GLN A 328 12.02 11.12 -14.58
N SER A 329 13.31 10.88 -14.43
CA SER A 329 13.93 9.63 -14.88
C SER A 329 14.11 8.73 -13.66
N ASN A 330 13.64 7.47 -13.77
CA ASN A 330 14.10 6.45 -12.85
C ASN A 330 15.56 6.17 -13.15
N THR A 331 16.45 6.67 -12.33
CA THR A 331 17.91 6.41 -12.49
C THR A 331 18.28 4.99 -12.11
N VAL A 332 17.36 4.26 -11.48
CA VAL A 332 17.48 2.85 -11.10
C VAL A 332 16.23 2.10 -11.52
N ALA A 333 16.33 0.79 -11.73
CA ALA A 333 15.18 -0.04 -12.06
C ALA A 333 14.17 -0.04 -10.91
N TRP A 334 12.87 0.02 -11.27
CA TRP A 334 11.78 -0.15 -10.32
C TRP A 334 11.23 -1.57 -10.42
N GLU A 335 11.01 -2.17 -9.28
CA GLU A 335 10.52 -3.55 -9.19
C GLU A 335 9.26 -3.61 -8.37
N HIS A 336 8.30 -4.39 -8.85
CA HIS A 336 7.12 -4.80 -8.13
C HIS A 336 7.18 -6.28 -7.85
N TYR A 337 6.77 -6.66 -6.67
CA TYR A 337 6.70 -8.05 -6.23
C TYR A 337 5.27 -8.38 -5.86
N ILE A 338 4.81 -9.54 -6.26
CA ILE A 338 3.51 -10.10 -5.87
C ILE A 338 3.76 -11.44 -5.21
N ASP A 339 3.20 -11.60 -4.01
CA ASP A 339 3.06 -12.87 -3.35
C ASP A 339 1.58 -13.20 -3.25
N HIS A 340 1.22 -14.34 -3.76
CA HIS A 340 -0.12 -14.89 -3.81
C HIS A 340 -1.14 -13.98 -4.51
N LEU A 341 -1.87 -14.53 -5.44
CA LEU A 341 -2.99 -13.89 -6.11
C LEU A 341 -4.22 -14.77 -6.03
N ARG A 342 -5.31 -14.22 -5.54
CA ARG A 342 -6.63 -14.85 -5.58
C ARG A 342 -7.62 -13.98 -6.34
N VAL A 343 -8.34 -14.59 -7.26
CA VAL A 343 -9.45 -13.96 -8.00
C VAL A 343 -10.73 -14.76 -7.77
N VAL A 344 -11.81 -14.07 -7.48
CA VAL A 344 -13.13 -14.67 -7.22
C VAL A 344 -14.18 -13.96 -8.06
N GLY A 345 -15.08 -14.72 -8.67
CA GLY A 345 -16.23 -14.21 -9.41
C GLY A 345 -17.54 -14.67 -8.77
N LYS A 346 -18.60 -13.84 -8.91
CA LYS A 346 -19.94 -14.16 -8.44
C LYS A 346 -20.99 -13.47 -9.29
N ASN A 347 -22.08 -14.17 -9.59
CA ASN A 347 -23.27 -13.65 -10.28
C ASN A 347 -24.42 -13.39 -9.31
#